data_25da8903ce1f048ab11c3a67bfbe5121
#
_entry.id   25da8903ce1f048ab11c3a67bfbe5121
#
_cell.length_a   1.000
_cell.length_b   1.000
_cell.length_c   1.000
_cell.angle_alpha   90.00
_cell.angle_beta   90.00
_cell.angle_gamma   90.00
#
_symmetry.space_group_name_H-M   'P 1'
#
loop_
_entity.id
_entity.type
_entity.pdbx_description
1 polymer ?
#
loop_
_entity_poly.entity_id
_entity_poly.type
_entity_poly.pdbx_seq_one_letter_code
_entity_poly.pdbx_strand_id
1 'polypeptide(L)'
;MRDANLPIKHWSHSSLMTFLRNPLAWYKRYVEEVYDTPSSPSGVVGRAGHVALQHFYSGIEKNGAVDLGLEYLRNVPDFEINFGKARTRAARKKRRAAMEREYLQAISFYLARPPRHDVFGVEVKGVVEVEGLPLPLKAVSDLVVRSKVDRKAVDIVDHKFVDSFSTLKKDKPIFVIQSIFNYYVVRELFKKPVKRFILHECRKRKNADGSAQMRRYVIDFADYKEEFALFHRLIRDATAEISRPRVYLPNPSDMFEGDNSFDIYRLGLTE
;
A
#
# COMPACT_ATOMS: atom_id res chain seq x y z
N MET A 1 -22.77 20.47 5.75
CA MET A 1 -22.32 20.68 7.13
C MET A 1 -21.15 19.75 7.38
N ARG A 2 -19.95 20.27 7.59
CA ARG A 2 -18.83 19.44 8.04
C ARG A 2 -19.05 19.23 9.53
N ASP A 3 -19.31 18.00 9.96
CA ASP A 3 -19.41 17.68 11.37
C ASP A 3 -18.07 17.96 12.04
N ALA A 4 -18.07 18.90 12.98
CA ALA A 4 -16.87 19.41 13.65
C ALA A 4 -16.18 18.38 14.56
N ASN A 5 -16.59 17.12 14.53
CA ASN A 5 -16.19 16.12 15.52
C ASN A 5 -15.78 14.73 14.92
N LEU A 6 -15.40 14.70 13.63
CA LEU A 6 -14.91 13.44 13.06
C LEU A 6 -13.47 13.18 13.53
N PRO A 7 -13.13 11.94 13.96
CA PRO A 7 -11.83 11.62 14.54
C PRO A 7 -10.69 11.60 13.53
N ILE A 8 -10.97 11.64 12.22
CA ILE A 8 -9.98 11.71 11.14
C ILE A 8 -10.34 12.82 10.13
N LYS A 9 -9.32 13.32 9.43
CA LYS A 9 -9.47 14.39 8.43
C LYS A 9 -9.74 13.88 7.01
N HIS A 10 -9.43 12.63 6.71
CA HIS A 10 -9.57 12.01 5.38
C HIS A 10 -9.55 10.50 5.49
N TRP A 11 -10.13 9.83 4.52
CA TRP A 11 -9.92 8.41 4.31
C TRP A 11 -8.76 8.15 3.34
N SER A 12 -7.96 7.12 3.62
CA SER A 12 -7.04 6.49 2.67
C SER A 12 -7.37 5.00 2.54
N HIS A 13 -6.90 4.35 1.49
CA HIS A 13 -7.07 2.91 1.34
C HIS A 13 -6.58 2.15 2.59
N SER A 14 -5.37 2.44 3.06
CA SER A 14 -4.82 1.77 4.25
C SER A 14 -5.63 2.06 5.52
N SER A 15 -6.11 3.29 5.71
CA SER A 15 -6.95 3.64 6.86
C SER A 15 -8.28 2.88 6.82
N LEU A 16 -8.97 2.88 5.68
CA LEU A 16 -10.23 2.17 5.52
C LEU A 16 -10.08 0.66 5.75
N MET A 17 -9.06 0.05 5.11
CA MET A 17 -8.83 -1.40 5.26
C MET A 17 -8.45 -1.79 6.69
N THR A 18 -7.70 -0.93 7.40
CA THR A 18 -7.41 -1.15 8.82
C THR A 18 -8.68 -1.04 9.66
N PHE A 19 -9.54 -0.05 9.41
CA PHE A 19 -10.81 0.10 10.11
C PHE A 19 -11.72 -1.12 9.93
N LEU A 20 -11.87 -1.59 8.69
CA LEU A 20 -12.71 -2.74 8.38
C LEU A 20 -12.19 -4.06 8.97
N ARG A 21 -10.87 -4.19 9.08
CA ARG A 21 -10.23 -5.39 9.62
C ARG A 21 -10.11 -5.37 11.14
N ASN A 22 -9.68 -4.27 11.72
CA ASN A 22 -9.39 -4.13 13.15
C ASN A 22 -9.64 -2.69 13.60
N PRO A 23 -10.87 -2.36 14.07
CA PRO A 23 -11.24 -1.00 14.49
C PRO A 23 -10.34 -0.44 15.59
N LEU A 24 -9.90 -1.26 16.57
CA LEU A 24 -9.01 -0.82 17.64
C LEU A 24 -7.63 -0.41 17.10
N ALA A 25 -7.01 -1.23 16.24
CA ALA A 25 -5.75 -0.90 15.60
C ALA A 25 -5.86 0.36 14.73
N TRP A 26 -7.00 0.54 14.05
CA TRP A 26 -7.28 1.76 13.31
C TRP A 26 -7.35 2.98 14.23
N TYR A 27 -8.07 2.90 15.35
CA TYR A 27 -8.23 3.99 16.30
C TYR A 27 -6.86 4.42 16.87
N LYS A 28 -6.08 3.46 17.36
CA LYS A 28 -4.72 3.73 17.86
C LYS A 28 -3.85 4.41 16.83
N ARG A 29 -3.85 3.91 15.59
CA ARG A 29 -2.96 4.39 14.53
C ARG A 29 -3.39 5.73 13.91
N TYR A 30 -4.68 5.95 13.67
CA TYR A 30 -5.17 7.07 12.87
C TYR A 30 -5.86 8.16 13.68
N VAL A 31 -6.26 7.87 14.91
CA VAL A 31 -6.88 8.83 15.83
C VAL A 31 -5.91 9.23 16.95
N GLU A 32 -5.29 8.26 17.62
CA GLU A 32 -4.30 8.52 18.68
C GLU A 32 -2.87 8.70 18.14
N GLU A 33 -2.66 8.47 16.84
CA GLU A 33 -1.37 8.62 16.14
C GLU A 33 -0.22 7.77 16.73
N VAL A 34 -0.54 6.60 17.28
CA VAL A 34 0.45 5.65 17.80
C VAL A 34 1.02 4.82 16.64
N TYR A 35 2.29 5.03 16.31
CA TYR A 35 2.98 4.41 15.17
C TYR A 35 4.13 3.48 15.59
N ASP A 36 4.06 2.90 16.78
CA ASP A 36 5.08 2.06 17.40
C ASP A 36 5.18 0.63 16.83
N THR A 37 4.34 0.32 15.85
CA THR A 37 4.30 -1.00 15.22
C THR A 37 5.47 -1.24 14.28
N PRO A 38 6.44 -2.12 14.64
CA PRO A 38 7.54 -2.46 13.74
C PRO A 38 7.06 -3.13 12.46
N SER A 39 7.72 -2.81 11.37
CA SER A 39 7.38 -3.36 10.05
C SER A 39 7.89 -4.79 9.88
N SER A 40 7.14 -5.62 9.14
CA SER A 40 7.66 -6.94 8.78
C SER A 40 8.89 -6.82 7.87
N PRO A 41 9.83 -7.79 7.91
CA PRO A 41 10.96 -7.85 6.99
C PRO A 41 10.54 -7.76 5.52
N SER A 42 9.45 -8.44 5.18
CA SER A 42 8.84 -8.42 3.84
C SER A 42 8.36 -7.01 3.45
N GLY A 43 7.76 -6.27 4.38
CA GLY A 43 7.33 -4.88 4.16
C GLY A 43 8.50 -3.92 3.95
N VAL A 44 9.60 -4.10 4.71
CA VAL A 44 10.82 -3.28 4.50
C VAL A 44 11.42 -3.53 3.12
N VAL A 45 11.52 -4.81 2.69
CA VAL A 45 11.98 -5.17 1.33
C VAL A 45 11.07 -4.56 0.26
N GLY A 46 9.74 -4.58 0.47
CA GLY A 46 8.80 -3.94 -0.44
C GLY A 46 9.04 -2.43 -0.57
N ARG A 47 9.18 -1.72 0.56
CA ARG A 47 9.48 -0.27 0.54
C ARG A 47 10.81 0.06 -0.14
N ALA A 48 11.86 -0.74 0.09
CA ALA A 48 13.13 -0.58 -0.62
C ALA A 48 12.95 -0.70 -2.14
N GLY A 49 12.11 -1.63 -2.58
CA GLY A 49 11.74 -1.78 -4.00
C GLY A 49 11.02 -0.53 -4.54
N HIS A 50 10.08 0.03 -3.78
CA HIS A 50 9.39 1.28 -4.16
C HIS A 50 10.38 2.44 -4.26
N VAL A 51 11.31 2.61 -3.28
CA VAL A 51 12.36 3.64 -3.34
C VAL A 51 13.18 3.50 -4.61
N ALA A 52 13.63 2.29 -4.95
CA ALA A 52 14.39 2.06 -6.18
C ALA A 52 13.59 2.43 -7.44
N LEU A 53 12.32 2.01 -7.55
CA LEU A 53 11.48 2.32 -8.71
C LEU A 53 11.12 3.80 -8.79
N GLN A 54 10.88 4.46 -7.66
CA GLN A 54 10.68 5.90 -7.59
C GLN A 54 11.86 6.64 -8.24
N HIS A 55 13.08 6.33 -7.83
CA HIS A 55 14.29 6.96 -8.38
C HIS A 55 14.51 6.60 -9.86
N PHE A 56 14.32 5.34 -10.22
CA PHE A 56 14.44 4.88 -11.61
C PHE A 56 13.48 5.63 -12.56
N TYR A 57 12.20 5.71 -12.21
CA TYR A 57 11.21 6.41 -13.03
C TYR A 57 11.29 7.94 -12.93
N SER A 58 12.03 8.47 -11.96
CA SER A 58 12.43 9.88 -11.89
C SER A 58 13.69 10.20 -12.72
N GLY A 59 14.26 9.23 -13.43
CA GLY A 59 15.38 9.44 -14.35
C GLY A 59 16.76 9.08 -13.80
N ILE A 60 16.84 8.52 -12.58
CA ILE A 60 18.11 7.97 -12.08
C ILE A 60 18.44 6.69 -12.84
N GLU A 61 19.69 6.51 -13.19
CA GLU A 61 20.14 5.31 -13.89
C GLU A 61 19.93 4.05 -13.03
N LYS A 62 19.85 2.88 -13.70
CA LYS A 62 19.45 1.62 -13.09
C LYS A 62 20.27 1.25 -11.83
N ASN A 63 21.60 1.35 -11.91
CA ASN A 63 22.45 0.93 -10.79
C ASN A 63 22.31 1.87 -9.60
N GLY A 64 22.30 3.19 -9.85
CA GLY A 64 22.06 4.18 -8.81
C GLY A 64 20.69 4.04 -8.14
N ALA A 65 19.64 3.73 -8.90
CA ALA A 65 18.33 3.46 -8.33
C ALA A 65 18.31 2.20 -7.44
N VAL A 66 19.01 1.13 -7.85
CA VAL A 66 19.18 -0.09 -7.03
C VAL A 66 19.94 0.22 -5.75
N ASP A 67 21.02 0.99 -5.83
CA ASP A 67 21.82 1.36 -4.65
C ASP A 67 21.05 2.19 -3.65
N LEU A 68 20.23 3.15 -4.09
CA LEU A 68 19.36 3.97 -3.22
C LEU A 68 18.32 3.11 -2.47
N GLY A 69 17.72 2.13 -3.13
CA GLY A 69 16.82 1.21 -2.45
C GLY A 69 17.53 0.29 -1.45
N LEU A 70 18.77 -0.14 -1.76
CA LEU A 70 19.59 -0.93 -0.85
C LEU A 70 20.02 -0.11 0.38
N GLU A 71 20.40 1.14 0.16
CA GLU A 71 20.72 2.09 1.22
C GLU A 71 19.52 2.31 2.16
N TYR A 72 18.33 2.56 1.59
CA TYR A 72 17.10 2.63 2.39
C TYR A 72 16.93 1.40 3.29
N LEU A 73 17.06 0.18 2.72
CA LEU A 73 16.88 -1.07 3.47
C LEU A 73 17.90 -1.20 4.62
N ARG A 74 19.15 -0.80 4.38
CA ARG A 74 20.22 -0.86 5.38
C ARG A 74 20.05 0.16 6.50
N ASN A 75 19.49 1.33 6.18
CA ASN A 75 19.30 2.42 7.12
C ASN A 75 18.07 2.26 8.03
N VAL A 76 17.12 1.35 7.72
CA VAL A 76 16.01 1.04 8.64
C VAL A 76 16.55 0.42 9.93
N PRO A 77 16.34 1.03 11.12
CA PRO A 77 16.89 0.49 12.37
C PRO A 77 16.24 -0.83 12.78
N ASP A 78 16.96 -1.65 13.57
CA ASP A 78 16.47 -2.96 13.98
C ASP A 78 15.20 -2.90 14.84
N PHE A 79 15.00 -1.84 15.61
CA PHE A 79 13.80 -1.67 16.43
C PHE A 79 12.54 -1.37 15.60
N GLU A 80 12.70 -0.88 14.37
CA GLU A 80 11.59 -0.68 13.43
C GLU A 80 11.23 -1.95 12.65
N ILE A 81 11.91 -3.08 12.91
CA ILE A 81 11.67 -4.33 12.18
C ILE A 81 11.21 -5.42 13.15
N ASN A 82 10.03 -5.96 12.90
CA ASN A 82 9.58 -7.16 13.58
C ASN A 82 10.25 -8.39 13.00
N PHE A 83 11.35 -8.81 13.61
CA PHE A 83 12.08 -10.00 13.19
C PHE A 83 11.41 -11.34 13.57
N GLY A 84 10.27 -11.30 14.27
CA GLY A 84 9.53 -12.49 14.68
C GLY A 84 10.38 -13.46 15.52
N LYS A 85 10.59 -14.68 15.02
CA LYS A 85 11.34 -15.73 15.69
C LYS A 85 12.86 -15.47 15.76
N ALA A 86 13.42 -14.49 15.05
CA ALA A 86 14.85 -14.19 15.04
C ALA A 86 15.24 -13.30 16.25
N ARG A 87 15.25 -13.89 17.46
CA ARG A 87 15.46 -13.16 18.72
C ARG A 87 16.93 -12.86 19.02
N THR A 88 17.89 -13.65 18.55
CA THR A 88 19.31 -13.43 18.79
C THR A 88 19.94 -12.47 17.78
N ARG A 89 21.04 -11.79 18.18
CA ARG A 89 21.80 -10.90 17.27
C ARG A 89 22.27 -11.63 16.00
N ALA A 90 22.74 -12.88 16.13
CA ALA A 90 23.16 -13.67 14.98
C ALA A 90 21.99 -14.00 14.04
N ALA A 91 20.81 -14.36 14.57
CA ALA A 91 19.61 -14.63 13.80
C ALA A 91 19.10 -13.38 13.09
N ARG A 92 19.10 -12.20 13.75
CA ARG A 92 18.75 -10.91 13.11
C ARG A 92 19.71 -10.56 11.98
N LYS A 93 21.04 -10.70 12.20
CA LYS A 93 22.04 -10.50 11.14
C LYS A 93 21.79 -11.41 9.93
N LYS A 94 21.50 -12.69 10.14
CA LYS A 94 21.12 -13.64 9.08
C LYS A 94 19.86 -13.20 8.34
N ARG A 95 18.83 -12.71 9.07
CA ARG A 95 17.58 -12.22 8.47
C ARG A 95 17.81 -10.94 7.67
N ARG A 96 18.64 -9.99 8.14
CA ARG A 96 19.06 -8.81 7.38
C ARG A 96 19.70 -9.17 6.05
N ALA A 97 20.68 -10.07 6.06
CA ALA A 97 21.32 -10.54 4.83
C ALA A 97 20.33 -11.24 3.88
N ALA A 98 19.30 -11.91 4.41
CA ALA A 98 18.24 -12.48 3.58
C ALA A 98 17.37 -11.38 2.95
N MET A 99 17.04 -10.32 3.69
CA MET A 99 16.27 -9.17 3.16
C MET A 99 17.01 -8.48 2.00
N GLU A 100 18.33 -8.26 2.14
CA GLU A 100 19.13 -7.68 1.06
C GLU A 100 19.12 -8.57 -0.20
N ARG A 101 19.27 -9.88 -0.03
CA ARG A 101 19.18 -10.83 -1.17
C ARG A 101 17.80 -10.83 -1.83
N GLU A 102 16.73 -10.80 -1.02
CA GLU A 102 15.33 -10.74 -1.51
C GLU A 102 15.09 -9.44 -2.29
N TYR A 103 15.57 -8.32 -1.78
CA TYR A 103 15.50 -7.03 -2.45
C TYR A 103 16.24 -7.05 -3.79
N LEU A 104 17.54 -7.38 -3.76
CA LEU A 104 18.38 -7.40 -4.96
C LEU A 104 17.84 -8.36 -6.03
N GLN A 105 17.35 -9.53 -5.62
CA GLN A 105 16.74 -10.50 -6.53
C GLN A 105 15.53 -9.92 -7.24
N ALA A 106 14.62 -9.27 -6.49
CA ALA A 106 13.38 -8.72 -7.04
C ALA A 106 13.64 -7.51 -7.93
N ILE A 107 14.43 -6.55 -7.45
CA ILE A 107 14.66 -5.30 -8.18
C ILE A 107 15.50 -5.51 -9.44
N SER A 108 16.51 -6.37 -9.38
CA SER A 108 17.32 -6.73 -10.55
C SER A 108 16.49 -7.42 -11.62
N PHE A 109 15.57 -8.30 -11.20
CA PHE A 109 14.64 -8.95 -12.13
C PHE A 109 13.70 -7.93 -12.78
N TYR A 110 13.09 -7.03 -11.98
CA TYR A 110 12.20 -5.99 -12.48
C TYR A 110 12.92 -5.08 -13.48
N LEU A 111 14.11 -4.59 -13.12
CA LEU A 111 14.89 -3.65 -13.92
C LEU A 111 15.69 -4.32 -15.05
N ALA A 112 15.67 -5.65 -15.18
CA ALA A 112 16.23 -6.32 -16.36
C ALA A 112 15.45 -5.95 -17.64
N ARG A 113 14.12 -5.86 -17.53
CA ARG A 113 13.20 -5.46 -18.61
C ARG A 113 12.06 -4.59 -18.06
N PRO A 114 12.39 -3.35 -17.64
CA PRO A 114 11.38 -2.51 -16.99
C PRO A 114 10.29 -2.13 -17.99
N PRO A 115 9.02 -2.07 -17.57
CA PRO A 115 7.97 -1.55 -18.41
C PRO A 115 8.27 -0.12 -18.83
N ARG A 116 8.15 0.17 -20.14
CA ARG A 116 8.34 1.52 -20.68
C ARG A 116 7.05 2.32 -20.51
N HIS A 117 7.15 3.45 -19.84
CA HIS A 117 6.07 4.38 -19.58
C HIS A 117 6.43 5.80 -20.05
N ASP A 118 5.44 6.53 -20.55
CA ASP A 118 5.49 7.98 -20.69
C ASP A 118 4.96 8.56 -19.35
N VAL A 119 5.88 8.91 -18.46
CA VAL A 119 5.60 9.23 -17.05
C VAL A 119 5.18 10.69 -16.91
N PHE A 120 4.02 10.93 -16.31
CA PHE A 120 3.54 12.25 -15.90
C PHE A 120 3.85 12.59 -14.45
N GLY A 121 3.96 11.59 -13.58
CA GLY A 121 4.28 11.78 -12.19
C GLY A 121 4.72 10.48 -11.50
N VAL A 122 5.59 10.64 -10.51
CA VAL A 122 6.14 9.57 -9.67
C VAL A 122 5.77 9.88 -8.22
N GLU A 123 5.35 8.89 -7.43
CA GLU A 123 4.91 9.06 -6.04
C GLU A 123 3.90 10.21 -5.87
N VAL A 124 2.89 10.22 -6.73
CA VAL A 124 1.88 11.28 -6.77
C VAL A 124 0.97 11.19 -5.56
N LYS A 125 1.08 12.19 -4.68
CA LYS A 125 0.32 12.29 -3.42
C LYS A 125 -0.74 13.36 -3.51
N GLY A 126 -1.95 13.07 -3.00
CA GLY A 126 -3.00 14.07 -2.91
C GLY A 126 -4.06 13.74 -1.87
N VAL A 127 -4.76 14.79 -1.47
CA VAL A 127 -5.98 14.73 -0.67
C VAL A 127 -7.02 15.54 -1.43
N VAL A 128 -8.14 14.91 -1.79
CA VAL A 128 -9.15 15.52 -2.67
C VAL A 128 -10.54 15.38 -2.09
N GLU A 129 -11.33 16.41 -2.22
CA GLU A 129 -12.77 16.34 -1.95
C GLU A 129 -13.47 15.64 -3.11
N VAL A 130 -14.40 14.74 -2.79
CA VAL A 130 -15.20 14.02 -3.78
C VAL A 130 -16.66 14.30 -3.49
N GLU A 131 -17.39 14.74 -4.51
CA GLU A 131 -18.81 15.04 -4.40
C GLU A 131 -19.59 13.84 -3.86
N GLY A 132 -20.45 14.07 -2.86
CA GLY A 132 -21.25 13.04 -2.22
C GLY A 132 -20.50 12.18 -1.17
N LEU A 133 -19.22 12.47 -0.88
CA LEU A 133 -18.49 11.87 0.22
C LEU A 133 -18.32 12.85 1.39
N PRO A 134 -18.47 12.36 2.65
CA PRO A 134 -18.42 13.22 3.84
C PRO A 134 -17.00 13.65 4.23
N LEU A 135 -15.97 12.91 3.81
CA LEU A 135 -14.56 13.18 4.06
C LEU A 135 -13.75 13.11 2.76
N PRO A 136 -12.68 13.92 2.65
CA PRO A 136 -11.73 13.83 1.55
C PRO A 136 -11.10 12.45 1.43
N LEU A 137 -10.64 12.11 0.23
CA LEU A 137 -9.88 10.90 -0.06
C LEU A 137 -8.39 11.24 -0.21
N LYS A 138 -7.55 10.44 0.44
CA LYS A 138 -6.08 10.51 0.31
C LYS A 138 -5.57 9.27 -0.42
N ALA A 139 -4.71 9.50 -1.42
CA ALA A 139 -3.97 8.42 -2.06
C ALA A 139 -2.53 8.83 -2.37
N VAL A 140 -1.72 7.80 -2.59
CA VAL A 140 -0.38 7.89 -3.17
C VAL A 140 -0.35 6.90 -4.31
N SER A 141 -0.02 7.38 -5.52
CA SER A 141 0.12 6.56 -6.72
C SER A 141 1.59 6.45 -7.06
N ASP A 142 2.12 5.24 -7.21
CA ASP A 142 3.54 5.04 -7.52
C ASP A 142 3.92 5.74 -8.83
N LEU A 143 3.11 5.52 -9.89
CA LEU A 143 3.27 6.23 -11.16
C LEU A 143 1.93 6.66 -11.73
N VAL A 144 1.92 7.83 -12.36
CA VAL A 144 0.88 8.27 -13.28
C VAL A 144 1.50 8.39 -14.66
N VAL A 145 0.95 7.67 -15.62
CA VAL A 145 1.55 7.53 -16.96
C VAL A 145 0.53 7.83 -18.06
N ARG A 146 0.99 8.18 -19.28
CA ARG A 146 0.09 8.28 -20.43
C ARG A 146 -0.59 6.96 -20.68
N SER A 147 -1.89 6.99 -20.87
CA SER A 147 -2.65 5.78 -21.20
C SER A 147 -2.27 5.26 -22.59
N LYS A 148 -2.08 3.93 -22.68
CA LYS A 148 -1.83 3.26 -23.97
C LYS A 148 -3.13 3.02 -24.78
N VAL A 149 -4.29 3.17 -24.15
CA VAL A 149 -5.60 2.98 -24.82
C VAL A 149 -6.23 4.32 -25.24
N ASP A 150 -5.82 5.42 -24.60
CA ASP A 150 -6.32 6.76 -24.93
C ASP A 150 -5.21 7.79 -24.61
N ARG A 151 -4.59 8.36 -25.66
CA ARG A 151 -3.47 9.31 -25.50
C ARG A 151 -3.84 10.60 -24.76
N LYS A 152 -5.12 10.95 -24.65
CA LYS A 152 -5.59 12.12 -23.89
C LYS A 152 -5.80 11.81 -22.40
N ALA A 153 -5.78 10.54 -22.03
CA ALA A 153 -6.00 10.04 -20.69
C ALA A 153 -4.72 9.58 -20.02
N VAL A 154 -4.83 9.24 -18.73
CA VAL A 154 -3.76 8.66 -17.92
C VAL A 154 -4.16 7.27 -17.42
N ASP A 155 -3.16 6.44 -17.18
CA ASP A 155 -3.24 5.20 -16.42
C ASP A 155 -2.46 5.38 -15.10
N ILE A 156 -2.88 4.66 -14.07
CA ILE A 156 -2.20 4.57 -12.78
C ILE A 156 -1.45 3.24 -12.75
N VAL A 157 -0.19 3.27 -12.33
CA VAL A 157 0.60 2.05 -12.15
C VAL A 157 0.98 1.93 -10.69
N ASP A 158 0.79 0.75 -10.13
CA ASP A 158 1.13 0.39 -8.75
C ASP A 158 2.09 -0.82 -8.78
N HIS A 159 3.10 -0.79 -7.95
CA HIS A 159 4.11 -1.84 -7.86
C HIS A 159 3.99 -2.60 -6.54
N LYS A 160 4.07 -3.91 -6.61
CA LYS A 160 4.06 -4.73 -5.41
C LYS A 160 5.20 -5.75 -5.45
N PHE A 161 6.01 -5.77 -4.40
CA PHE A 161 7.03 -6.80 -4.19
C PHE A 161 6.45 -7.85 -3.24
N VAL A 162 6.15 -9.03 -3.78
CA VAL A 162 5.37 -10.06 -3.09
C VAL A 162 6.15 -11.37 -2.88
N ASP A 163 5.77 -12.13 -1.86
CA ASP A 163 6.31 -13.46 -1.63
C ASP A 163 5.59 -14.50 -2.51
N SER A 164 4.30 -14.30 -2.76
CA SER A 164 3.49 -15.07 -3.69
C SER A 164 2.54 -14.14 -4.46
N PHE A 165 2.20 -14.52 -5.68
CA PHE A 165 1.26 -13.76 -6.49
C PHE A 165 -0.14 -13.78 -5.87
N SER A 166 -0.82 -12.64 -5.98
CA SER A 166 -2.22 -12.51 -5.62
C SER A 166 -3.12 -13.39 -6.47
N THR A 167 -4.20 -13.85 -5.90
CA THR A 167 -5.24 -14.58 -6.62
C THR A 167 -6.42 -13.64 -6.90
N LEU A 168 -6.84 -13.53 -8.16
CA LEU A 168 -7.93 -12.63 -8.55
C LEU A 168 -9.21 -12.84 -7.73
N LYS A 169 -9.54 -14.09 -7.40
CA LYS A 169 -10.76 -14.41 -6.65
C LYS A 169 -10.76 -13.83 -5.23
N LYS A 170 -9.60 -13.81 -4.56
CA LYS A 170 -9.47 -13.38 -3.15
C LYS A 170 -9.10 -11.90 -3.02
N ASP A 171 -8.17 -11.46 -3.84
CA ASP A 171 -7.47 -10.17 -3.64
C ASP A 171 -8.02 -9.05 -4.53
N LYS A 172 -8.81 -9.40 -5.57
CA LYS A 172 -9.41 -8.43 -6.50
C LYS A 172 -10.19 -7.30 -5.79
N PRO A 173 -11.06 -7.59 -4.80
CA PRO A 173 -11.81 -6.52 -4.14
C PRO A 173 -10.91 -5.47 -3.46
N ILE A 174 -9.81 -5.91 -2.85
CA ILE A 174 -8.85 -5.01 -2.17
C ILE A 174 -8.17 -4.10 -3.20
N PHE A 175 -7.76 -4.64 -4.34
CA PHE A 175 -7.15 -3.86 -5.42
C PHE A 175 -8.14 -2.89 -6.06
N VAL A 176 -9.40 -3.29 -6.21
CA VAL A 176 -10.45 -2.39 -6.72
C VAL A 176 -10.65 -1.21 -5.77
N ILE A 177 -10.78 -1.43 -4.46
CA ILE A 177 -10.90 -0.35 -3.48
C ILE A 177 -9.67 0.57 -3.55
N GLN A 178 -8.45 0.02 -3.57
CA GLN A 178 -7.21 0.81 -3.72
C GLN A 178 -7.23 1.63 -5.00
N SER A 179 -7.63 1.03 -6.13
CA SER A 179 -7.64 1.69 -7.42
C SER A 179 -8.62 2.87 -7.47
N ILE A 180 -9.77 2.77 -6.79
CA ILE A 180 -10.77 3.85 -6.74
C ILE A 180 -10.26 5.04 -5.92
N PHE A 181 -9.56 4.83 -4.81
CA PHE A 181 -8.88 5.92 -4.09
C PHE A 181 -7.91 6.67 -5.00
N ASN A 182 -7.06 5.92 -5.70
CA ASN A 182 -6.09 6.50 -6.64
C ASN A 182 -6.78 7.19 -7.82
N TYR A 183 -7.87 6.62 -8.35
CA TYR A 183 -8.65 7.22 -9.43
C TYR A 183 -9.09 8.65 -9.11
N TYR A 184 -9.73 8.87 -7.96
CA TYR A 184 -10.23 10.19 -7.57
C TYR A 184 -9.10 11.20 -7.41
N VAL A 185 -8.02 10.80 -6.73
CA VAL A 185 -6.88 11.69 -6.50
C VAL A 185 -6.18 12.04 -7.81
N VAL A 186 -5.89 11.07 -8.66
CA VAL A 186 -5.20 11.31 -9.94
C VAL A 186 -6.07 12.12 -10.89
N ARG A 187 -7.38 11.80 -10.99
CA ARG A 187 -8.33 12.55 -11.82
C ARG A 187 -8.37 14.04 -11.43
N GLU A 188 -8.40 14.32 -10.12
CA GLU A 188 -8.44 15.68 -9.62
C GLU A 188 -7.14 16.44 -9.86
N LEU A 189 -5.99 15.82 -9.59
CA LEU A 189 -4.69 16.48 -9.70
C LEU A 189 -4.29 16.74 -11.16
N PHE A 190 -4.55 15.80 -12.07
CA PHE A 190 -4.14 15.91 -13.47
C PHE A 190 -5.21 16.52 -14.38
N LYS A 191 -6.46 16.64 -13.89
CA LYS A 191 -7.62 17.11 -14.70
C LYS A 191 -7.75 16.35 -16.04
N LYS A 192 -7.41 15.05 -16.02
CA LYS A 192 -7.47 14.17 -17.19
C LYS A 192 -8.36 12.95 -16.89
N PRO A 193 -8.97 12.34 -17.93
CA PRO A 193 -9.60 11.04 -17.77
C PRO A 193 -8.60 10.01 -17.28
N VAL A 194 -8.98 9.21 -16.29
CA VAL A 194 -8.21 8.06 -15.80
C VAL A 194 -8.86 6.80 -16.35
N LYS A 195 -8.11 5.99 -17.09
CA LYS A 195 -8.65 4.80 -17.77
C LYS A 195 -8.45 3.53 -16.98
N ARG A 196 -7.23 3.29 -16.53
CA ARG A 196 -6.87 1.99 -15.95
C ARG A 196 -6.02 2.15 -14.69
N PHE A 197 -6.16 1.18 -13.81
CA PHE A 197 -5.20 0.88 -12.77
C PHE A 197 -4.44 -0.40 -13.16
N ILE A 198 -3.13 -0.32 -13.17
CA ILE A 198 -2.23 -1.40 -13.61
C ILE A 198 -1.38 -1.80 -12.43
N LEU A 199 -1.60 -3.01 -11.92
CA LEU A 199 -0.82 -3.56 -10.83
C LEU A 199 0.28 -4.46 -11.41
N HIS A 200 1.53 -4.17 -11.05
CA HIS A 200 2.69 -5.01 -11.33
C HIS A 200 3.14 -5.69 -10.04
N GLU A 201 2.92 -6.99 -9.94
CA GLU A 201 3.48 -7.81 -8.87
C GLU A 201 4.80 -8.42 -9.30
N CYS A 202 5.87 -8.20 -8.52
CA CYS A 202 7.17 -8.83 -8.69
C CYS A 202 7.47 -9.71 -7.48
N ARG A 203 7.72 -11.01 -7.71
CA ARG A 203 8.11 -11.91 -6.63
C ARG A 203 9.54 -11.61 -6.17
N LYS A 204 9.74 -11.64 -4.86
CA LYS A 204 11.05 -11.45 -4.21
C LYS A 204 12.03 -12.59 -4.45
N ARG A 205 11.52 -13.76 -4.86
CA ARG A 205 12.32 -14.96 -5.13
C ARG A 205 11.97 -15.51 -6.50
N LYS A 206 12.95 -16.17 -7.15
CA LYS A 206 12.71 -16.91 -8.39
C LYS A 206 11.68 -18.01 -8.16
N ASN A 207 10.87 -18.27 -9.18
CA ASN A 207 10.02 -19.44 -9.20
C ASN A 207 10.87 -20.71 -9.42
N ALA A 208 10.58 -21.77 -8.67
CA ALA A 208 11.31 -23.02 -8.79
C ALA A 208 11.12 -23.69 -10.16
N ASP A 209 9.97 -23.46 -10.78
CA ASP A 209 9.59 -23.99 -12.09
C ASP A 209 10.06 -23.13 -13.28
N GLY A 210 10.84 -22.08 -13.01
CA GLY A 210 11.30 -21.14 -14.04
C GLY A 210 10.23 -20.23 -14.64
N SER A 211 8.99 -20.27 -14.11
CA SER A 211 7.91 -19.39 -14.57
C SER A 211 8.22 -17.91 -14.31
N ALA A 212 7.49 -17.03 -14.99
CA ALA A 212 7.68 -15.59 -14.89
C ALA A 212 7.58 -15.08 -13.44
N GLN A 213 8.57 -14.28 -13.03
CA GLN A 213 8.65 -13.68 -11.69
C GLN A 213 7.79 -12.40 -11.57
N MET A 214 7.23 -11.93 -12.66
CA MET A 214 6.30 -10.79 -12.68
C MET A 214 4.93 -11.21 -13.19
N ARG A 215 3.91 -10.58 -12.60
CA ARG A 215 2.52 -10.68 -13.04
C ARG A 215 1.92 -9.28 -13.15
N ARG A 216 1.09 -9.08 -14.17
CA ARG A 216 0.38 -7.82 -14.42
C ARG A 216 -1.11 -8.05 -14.30
N TYR A 217 -1.78 -7.18 -13.53
CA TYR A 217 -3.24 -7.11 -13.47
C TYR A 217 -3.69 -5.76 -13.96
N VAL A 218 -4.83 -5.71 -14.63
CA VAL A 218 -5.41 -4.47 -15.15
C VAL A 218 -6.84 -4.37 -14.68
N ILE A 219 -7.18 -3.23 -14.09
CA ILE A 219 -8.53 -2.80 -13.78
C ILE A 219 -8.85 -1.68 -14.75
N ASP A 220 -9.76 -1.92 -15.71
CA ASP A 220 -10.30 -0.88 -16.59
C ASP A 220 -11.50 -0.25 -15.87
N PHE A 221 -11.43 1.03 -15.58
CA PHE A 221 -12.47 1.69 -14.79
C PHE A 221 -13.84 1.75 -15.48
N ALA A 222 -13.90 1.55 -16.79
CA ALA A 222 -15.16 1.47 -17.51
C ALA A 222 -16.03 0.27 -17.10
N ASP A 223 -15.37 -0.81 -16.64
CA ASP A 223 -16.02 -2.08 -16.26
C ASP A 223 -16.48 -2.10 -14.80
N TYR A 224 -16.16 -1.05 -14.00
CA TYR A 224 -16.30 -1.05 -12.52
C TYR A 224 -17.31 -0.01 -12.00
N LYS A 225 -18.35 0.32 -12.77
CA LYS A 225 -19.35 1.35 -12.39
C LYS A 225 -20.08 1.02 -11.09
N GLU A 226 -20.43 -0.25 -10.90
CA GLU A 226 -21.09 -0.71 -9.68
C GLU A 226 -20.16 -0.58 -8.46
N GLU A 227 -18.90 -0.93 -8.62
CA GLU A 227 -17.91 -0.86 -7.54
C GLU A 227 -17.66 0.58 -7.09
N PHE A 228 -17.74 1.56 -7.99
CA PHE A 228 -17.72 2.98 -7.60
C PHE A 228 -18.92 3.34 -6.71
N ALA A 229 -20.12 2.88 -7.04
CA ALA A 229 -21.31 3.12 -6.23
C ALA A 229 -21.20 2.44 -4.85
N LEU A 230 -20.74 1.19 -4.82
CA LEU A 230 -20.47 0.45 -3.57
C LEU A 230 -19.39 1.12 -2.74
N PHE A 231 -18.32 1.62 -3.36
CA PHE A 231 -17.26 2.38 -2.69
C PHE A 231 -17.81 3.63 -2.02
N HIS A 232 -18.63 4.43 -2.72
CA HIS A 232 -19.28 5.61 -2.15
C HIS A 232 -20.14 5.27 -0.93
N ARG A 233 -20.93 4.19 -1.04
CA ARG A 233 -21.71 3.70 0.10
C ARG A 233 -20.81 3.31 1.27
N LEU A 234 -19.76 2.52 1.01
CA LEU A 234 -18.82 2.06 2.03
C LEU A 234 -18.14 3.23 2.78
N ILE A 235 -17.70 4.25 2.05
CA ILE A 235 -17.08 5.45 2.68
C ILE A 235 -18.10 6.20 3.53
N ARG A 236 -19.34 6.37 3.06
CA ARG A 236 -20.40 7.02 3.85
C ARG A 236 -20.74 6.23 5.11
N ASP A 237 -20.92 4.91 4.99
CA ASP A 237 -21.26 4.05 6.10
C ASP A 237 -20.11 3.99 7.14
N ALA A 238 -18.87 3.87 6.67
CA ALA A 238 -17.69 3.90 7.54
C ALA A 238 -17.55 5.27 8.25
N THR A 239 -17.83 6.37 7.56
CA THR A 239 -17.79 7.71 8.17
C THR A 239 -18.90 7.90 9.18
N ALA A 240 -20.13 7.46 8.87
CA ALA A 240 -21.23 7.48 9.81
C ALA A 240 -20.96 6.63 11.06
N GLU A 241 -20.25 5.52 10.88
CA GLU A 241 -19.89 4.63 11.99
C GLU A 241 -18.86 5.28 12.93
N ILE A 242 -17.82 5.94 12.41
CA ILE A 242 -16.80 6.62 13.23
C ILE A 242 -17.29 7.94 13.85
N SER A 243 -18.41 8.50 13.38
CA SER A 243 -19.00 9.71 13.95
C SER A 243 -19.76 9.47 15.25
N ARG A 244 -20.05 8.20 15.56
CA ARG A 244 -20.81 7.81 16.76
C ARG A 244 -19.86 7.56 17.93
N PRO A 245 -20.25 7.93 19.17
CA PRO A 245 -19.54 7.47 20.37
C PRO A 245 -19.53 5.93 20.41
N ARG A 246 -18.36 5.34 20.50
CA ARG A 246 -18.20 3.88 20.48
C ARG A 246 -16.93 3.41 21.16
N VAL A 247 -16.92 2.15 21.58
CA VAL A 247 -15.71 1.43 21.94
C VAL A 247 -15.18 0.72 20.70
N TYR A 248 -13.91 0.91 20.38
CA TYR A 248 -13.25 0.24 19.27
C TYR A 248 -12.74 -1.12 19.73
N LEU A 249 -13.26 -2.19 19.17
CA LEU A 249 -12.89 -3.56 19.53
C LEU A 249 -11.77 -4.09 18.62
N PRO A 250 -10.88 -4.96 19.15
CA PRO A 250 -9.87 -5.65 18.37
C PRO A 250 -10.50 -6.75 17.50
N ASN A 251 -9.80 -7.13 16.44
CA ASN A 251 -10.13 -8.34 15.71
C ASN A 251 -9.62 -9.56 16.49
N PRO A 252 -10.45 -10.58 16.80
CA PRO A 252 -10.01 -11.77 17.53
C PRO A 252 -8.83 -12.52 16.90
N SER A 253 -8.75 -12.60 15.59
CA SER A 253 -7.60 -13.23 14.91
C SER A 253 -6.30 -12.49 15.15
N ASP A 254 -6.33 -11.17 15.26
CA ASP A 254 -5.15 -10.34 15.54
C ASP A 254 -4.78 -10.38 17.04
N MET A 255 -5.71 -10.75 17.93
CA MET A 255 -5.47 -10.85 19.37
C MET A 255 -4.56 -12.02 19.74
N PHE A 256 -4.69 -13.15 19.06
CA PHE A 256 -4.04 -14.40 19.45
C PHE A 256 -2.85 -14.79 18.58
N GLU A 257 -2.74 -14.25 17.37
CA GLU A 257 -1.68 -14.59 16.42
C GLU A 257 -0.49 -13.62 16.39
N GLY A 258 -0.41 -12.70 17.33
CA GLY A 258 0.84 -12.01 17.67
C GLY A 258 1.19 -10.79 16.85
N ASP A 259 0.28 -10.17 16.15
CA ASP A 259 0.48 -8.81 15.64
C ASP A 259 -0.20 -7.78 16.55
N ASN A 260 0.62 -6.92 17.10
CA ASN A 260 0.41 -5.58 17.66
C ASN A 260 -0.94 -5.19 18.30
N SER A 261 -2.07 -5.64 17.79
CA SER A 261 -3.39 -5.36 18.39
C SER A 261 -3.62 -6.09 19.71
N PHE A 262 -2.97 -7.24 19.92
CA PHE A 262 -3.01 -7.92 21.21
C PHE A 262 -2.15 -7.19 22.25
N ASP A 263 -0.99 -6.70 21.87
CA ASP A 263 -0.14 -5.93 22.78
C ASP A 263 -0.81 -4.61 23.16
N ILE A 264 -1.45 -3.92 22.23
CA ILE A 264 -2.27 -2.72 22.49
C ILE A 264 -3.42 -3.03 23.47
N TYR A 265 -4.09 -4.16 23.30
CA TYR A 265 -5.21 -4.55 24.17
C TYR A 265 -4.74 -5.04 25.55
N ARG A 266 -3.55 -5.66 25.60
CA ARG A 266 -2.90 -6.11 26.83
C ARG A 266 -2.41 -4.95 27.71
N LEU A 267 -1.94 -3.85 27.12
CA LEU A 267 -1.50 -2.66 27.86
C LEU A 267 -2.60 -2.09 28.76
N GLY A 268 -3.86 -2.24 28.40
CA GLY A 268 -4.99 -1.84 29.27
C GLY A 268 -5.36 -2.85 30.35
N LEU A 269 -4.71 -4.02 30.44
CA LEU A 269 -4.96 -5.05 31.44
C LEU A 269 -3.88 -5.14 32.51
N THR A 270 -2.77 -4.44 32.33
CA THR A 270 -1.59 -4.50 33.24
C THR A 270 -1.49 -3.29 34.17
N GLU A 271 -2.49 -2.41 34.12
CA GLU A 271 -2.73 -1.37 35.12
C GLU A 271 -3.83 -1.82 36.09
#